data_e1612f92302d0c4eabf30541343c7c21
#
_entry.id   e1612f92302d0c4eabf30541343c7c21
#
_cell.length_a   1.000
_cell.length_b   1.000
_cell.length_c   1.000
_cell.angle_alpha   90.00
_cell.angle_beta   90.00
_cell.angle_gamma   90.00
#
_symmetry.space_group_name_H-M   'P 1'
#
loop_
_entity.id
_entity.type
_entity.pdbx_description
1 polymer ?
#
loop_
_entity_poly.entity_id
_entity_poly.type
_entity_poly.pdbx_seq_one_letter_code
_entity_poly.pdbx_strand_id
1 'polypeptide(L)'
;PNTCHESRTAEEALEKMRSGMRVDARDSSITKNVEAIWSGVKDFRFFDNFCLCTDDREADDILHNGHINDVVRAAIRYGMEPVAAIKSATLNSAREAGLQNLGAVAPGYAADMLLVDDLRELRPSHVFYAGKLVAQEGRLLAEIEDKSYPLESANSVHVRKLAAEDFTIHPPVSQGKVKVNLMKYYDMNLSTTD
;
A
#
# COMPACT_ATOMS: atom_id res chain seq x y z
N PRO A 1 -12.84 13.32 -5.45
CA PRO A 1 -12.18 12.02 -5.24
C PRO A 1 -12.99 11.20 -4.24
N ASN A 2 -13.06 9.87 -4.46
CA ASN A 2 -13.83 8.98 -3.58
C ASN A 2 -12.93 8.27 -2.55
N THR A 3 -11.63 8.33 -2.74
CA THR A 3 -10.63 7.65 -1.92
C THR A 3 -9.38 8.49 -1.72
N CYS A 4 -8.63 8.22 -0.65
CA CYS A 4 -7.38 8.90 -0.35
C CYS A 4 -6.45 7.99 0.48
N HIS A 5 -5.23 7.76 -0.02
CA HIS A 5 -4.15 7.06 0.71
C HIS A 5 -3.10 8.01 1.31
N GLU A 6 -3.27 9.34 1.17
CA GLU A 6 -2.32 10.34 1.62
C GLU A 6 -2.58 10.89 3.03
N SER A 7 -3.57 10.34 3.76
CA SER A 7 -3.81 10.76 5.14
C SER A 7 -2.61 10.38 6.02
N ARG A 8 -2.14 11.35 6.82
CA ARG A 8 -1.00 11.16 7.72
C ARG A 8 -1.39 11.12 9.18
N THR A 9 -2.51 11.76 9.51
CA THR A 9 -2.97 11.87 10.89
C THR A 9 -4.36 11.25 11.07
N ALA A 10 -4.68 10.95 12.31
CA ALA A 10 -5.99 10.48 12.72
C ALA A 10 -7.11 11.46 12.36
N GLU A 11 -6.85 12.76 12.57
CA GLU A 11 -7.79 13.85 12.32
C GLU A 11 -8.15 13.96 10.86
N GLU A 12 -7.14 13.94 9.97
CA GLU A 12 -7.35 13.93 8.51
C GLU A 12 -8.20 12.74 8.05
N ALA A 13 -7.87 11.55 8.56
CA ALA A 13 -8.59 10.34 8.21
C ALA A 13 -10.05 10.40 8.65
N LEU A 14 -10.29 10.84 9.90
CA LEU A 14 -11.65 11.00 10.45
C LEU A 14 -12.48 12.01 9.66
N GLU A 15 -11.90 13.16 9.29
CA GLU A 15 -12.57 14.18 8.50
C GLU A 15 -13.00 13.62 7.14
N LYS A 16 -12.10 12.91 6.46
CA LYS A 16 -12.39 12.27 5.17
C LYS A 16 -13.47 11.20 5.29
N MET A 17 -13.38 10.32 6.29
CA MET A 17 -14.39 9.27 6.52
C MET A 17 -15.76 9.87 6.86
N ARG A 18 -15.82 10.93 7.68
CA ARG A 18 -17.07 11.67 8.00
C ARG A 18 -17.67 12.35 6.77
N SER A 19 -16.84 12.75 5.83
CA SER A 19 -17.27 13.31 4.53
C SER A 19 -17.67 12.25 3.51
N GLY A 20 -17.68 10.97 3.88
CA GLY A 20 -18.05 9.84 3.02
C GLY A 20 -16.94 9.38 2.08
N MET A 21 -15.71 9.87 2.24
CA MET A 21 -14.56 9.36 1.49
C MET A 21 -14.08 8.02 2.07
N ARG A 22 -13.44 7.23 1.24
CA ARG A 22 -12.66 6.08 1.67
C ARG A 22 -11.27 6.53 2.07
N VAL A 23 -10.72 5.88 3.09
CA VAL A 23 -9.36 6.11 3.57
C VAL A 23 -8.59 4.81 3.47
N ASP A 24 -7.49 4.86 2.71
CA ASP A 24 -6.58 3.74 2.52
C ASP A 24 -5.38 3.95 3.42
N ALA A 25 -5.36 3.27 4.55
CA ALA A 25 -4.20 3.26 5.42
C ALA A 25 -3.12 2.35 4.82
N ARG A 26 -1.93 2.93 4.63
CA ARG A 26 -0.81 2.25 3.99
C ARG A 26 0.30 1.91 4.98
N ASP A 27 0.94 0.79 4.74
CA ASP A 27 2.18 0.41 5.40
C ASP A 27 3.18 -0.03 4.33
N SER A 28 3.76 0.98 3.66
CA SER A 28 4.69 0.81 2.55
C SER A 28 6.13 0.62 3.04
N SER A 29 7.07 0.47 2.13
CA SER A 29 8.50 0.47 2.47
C SER A 29 9.00 1.86 2.91
N ILE A 30 8.35 2.93 2.41
CA ILE A 30 8.77 4.32 2.63
C ILE A 30 7.88 5.00 3.67
N THR A 31 6.57 4.81 3.60
CA THR A 31 5.59 5.50 4.46
C THR A 31 4.72 4.51 5.20
N LYS A 32 4.65 4.64 6.52
CA LYS A 32 3.86 3.79 7.41
C LYS A 32 2.90 4.65 8.23
N ASN A 33 1.63 4.65 7.87
CA ASN A 33 0.64 5.48 8.55
C ASN A 33 -0.54 4.69 9.17
N VAL A 34 -0.53 3.35 9.06
CA VAL A 34 -1.60 2.52 9.63
C VAL A 34 -1.78 2.78 11.12
N GLU A 35 -0.69 2.82 11.90
CA GLU A 35 -0.75 3.07 13.35
C GLU A 35 -1.39 4.42 13.69
N ALA A 36 -0.89 5.48 13.05
CA ALA A 36 -1.36 6.84 13.28
C ALA A 36 -2.85 6.98 12.95
N ILE A 37 -3.26 6.49 11.79
CA ILE A 37 -4.65 6.55 11.34
C ILE A 37 -5.54 5.69 12.24
N TRP A 38 -5.14 4.44 12.51
CA TRP A 38 -5.92 3.52 13.34
C TRP A 38 -6.17 4.07 14.74
N SER A 39 -5.20 4.73 15.34
CA SER A 39 -5.32 5.32 16.67
C SER A 39 -6.52 6.24 16.81
N GLY A 40 -6.88 6.96 15.75
CA GLY A 40 -8.00 7.88 15.73
C GLY A 40 -9.31 7.30 15.21
N VAL A 41 -9.24 6.31 14.31
CA VAL A 41 -10.45 5.75 13.69
C VAL A 41 -10.99 4.50 14.41
N LYS A 42 -10.24 3.91 15.34
CA LYS A 42 -10.62 2.67 16.06
C LYS A 42 -11.99 2.72 16.75
N ASP A 43 -12.39 3.89 17.22
CA ASP A 43 -13.68 4.12 17.87
C ASP A 43 -14.77 4.57 16.88
N PHE A 44 -14.45 4.69 15.61
CA PHE A 44 -15.41 5.05 14.58
C PHE A 44 -16.29 3.86 14.23
N ARG A 45 -17.59 4.04 14.29
CA ARG A 45 -18.56 2.95 14.21
C ARG A 45 -18.62 2.24 12.86
N PHE A 46 -18.25 2.93 11.77
CA PHE A 46 -18.43 2.44 10.39
C PHE A 46 -17.10 2.32 9.67
N PHE A 47 -16.62 1.07 9.54
CA PHE A 47 -15.33 0.76 8.89
C PHE A 47 -15.43 0.37 7.40
N ASP A 48 -16.61 0.43 6.80
CA ASP A 48 -16.76 0.04 5.38
C ASP A 48 -16.03 0.99 4.42
N ASN A 49 -15.70 2.18 4.90
CA ASN A 49 -14.88 3.18 4.18
C ASN A 49 -13.41 3.18 4.59
N PHE A 50 -12.96 2.19 5.36
CA PHE A 50 -11.57 2.04 5.75
C PHE A 50 -10.96 0.86 5.01
N CYS A 51 -9.87 1.09 4.29
CA CYS A 51 -9.12 0.10 3.54
C CYS A 51 -7.67 0.07 4.02
N LEU A 52 -7.01 -1.06 3.76
CA LEU A 52 -5.57 -1.22 3.94
C LEU A 52 -4.93 -1.39 2.56
N CYS A 53 -3.79 -0.75 2.34
CA CYS A 53 -3.03 -0.88 1.11
C CYS A 53 -1.52 -0.92 1.38
N THR A 54 -0.75 -1.37 0.39
CA THR A 54 0.71 -1.45 0.46
C THR A 54 1.37 -0.19 -0.04
N ASP A 55 0.79 0.48 -1.03
CA ASP A 55 1.41 1.58 -1.75
C ASP A 55 2.81 1.21 -2.27
N ASP A 56 3.82 2.07 -2.11
CA ASP A 56 5.21 1.83 -2.51
C ASP A 56 5.85 0.69 -1.71
N ARG A 57 5.79 -0.52 -2.23
CA ARG A 57 6.38 -1.71 -1.59
C ARG A 57 7.56 -2.21 -2.40
N GLU A 58 8.75 -2.14 -1.83
CA GLU A 58 9.98 -2.61 -2.44
C GLU A 58 9.99 -4.14 -2.61
N ALA A 59 10.69 -4.62 -3.65
CA ALA A 59 10.69 -6.05 -3.99
C ALA A 59 11.31 -6.93 -2.91
N ASP A 60 12.34 -6.45 -2.21
CA ASP A 60 12.96 -7.15 -1.10
C ASP A 60 12.05 -7.21 0.14
N ASP A 61 11.29 -6.16 0.42
CA ASP A 61 10.26 -6.18 1.46
C ASP A 61 9.16 -7.21 1.15
N ILE A 62 8.73 -7.30 -0.11
CA ILE A 62 7.76 -8.33 -0.53
C ILE A 62 8.32 -9.72 -0.28
N LEU A 63 9.58 -9.93 -0.62
CA LEU A 63 10.24 -11.23 -0.48
C LEU A 63 10.39 -11.67 0.99
N HIS A 64 10.79 -10.75 1.87
CA HIS A 64 11.12 -11.07 3.27
C HIS A 64 9.94 -10.91 4.22
N ASN A 65 9.10 -9.93 4.01
CA ASN A 65 8.02 -9.54 4.93
C ASN A 65 6.62 -9.90 4.40
N GLY A 66 6.48 -9.98 3.08
CA GLY A 66 5.20 -10.19 2.41
C GLY A 66 4.64 -8.90 1.81
N HIS A 67 3.45 -8.99 1.25
CA HIS A 67 2.74 -7.90 0.59
C HIS A 67 1.60 -7.38 1.49
N ILE A 68 0.35 -7.39 1.03
CA ILE A 68 -0.81 -6.92 1.80
C ILE A 68 -1.01 -7.69 3.12
N ASN A 69 -0.60 -8.95 3.18
CA ASN A 69 -0.64 -9.73 4.42
C ASN A 69 0.24 -9.15 5.52
N ASP A 70 1.35 -8.49 5.19
CA ASP A 70 2.19 -7.79 6.17
C ASP A 70 1.50 -6.53 6.70
N VAL A 71 0.83 -5.77 5.84
CA VAL A 71 0.03 -4.60 6.25
C VAL A 71 -1.11 -5.02 7.20
N VAL A 72 -1.79 -6.14 6.90
CA VAL A 72 -2.83 -6.69 7.78
C VAL A 72 -2.25 -7.09 9.13
N ARG A 73 -1.09 -7.78 9.15
CA ARG A 73 -0.38 -8.09 10.41
C ARG A 73 -0.01 -6.83 11.19
N ALA A 74 0.44 -5.77 10.52
CA ALA A 74 0.74 -4.50 11.15
C ALA A 74 -0.51 -3.88 11.79
N ALA A 75 -1.62 -3.82 11.07
CA ALA A 75 -2.89 -3.32 11.60
C ALA A 75 -3.35 -4.11 12.85
N ILE A 76 -3.20 -5.42 12.83
CA ILE A 76 -3.52 -6.29 13.99
C ILE A 76 -2.57 -6.01 15.17
N ARG A 77 -1.28 -5.82 14.93
CA ARG A 77 -0.32 -5.42 15.98
C ARG A 77 -0.68 -4.09 16.62
N TYR A 78 -1.23 -3.16 15.85
CA TYR A 78 -1.74 -1.86 16.33
C TYR A 78 -3.12 -1.94 16.99
N GLY A 79 -3.66 -3.15 17.17
CA GLY A 79 -4.89 -3.40 17.93
C GLY A 79 -6.16 -3.50 17.08
N MET A 80 -6.05 -3.60 15.76
CA MET A 80 -7.22 -3.89 14.93
C MET A 80 -7.65 -5.35 15.11
N GLU A 81 -8.97 -5.59 15.19
CA GLU A 81 -9.50 -6.94 15.26
C GLU A 81 -9.16 -7.70 13.96
N PRO A 82 -8.68 -8.97 14.01
CA PRO A 82 -8.18 -9.68 12.83
C PRO A 82 -9.15 -9.76 11.66
N VAL A 83 -10.42 -10.07 11.91
CA VAL A 83 -11.43 -10.15 10.84
C VAL A 83 -11.70 -8.77 10.23
N ALA A 84 -11.71 -7.71 11.04
CA ALA A 84 -11.87 -6.35 10.57
C ALA A 84 -10.66 -5.92 9.70
N ALA A 85 -9.44 -6.26 10.10
CA ALA A 85 -8.23 -5.97 9.31
C ALA A 85 -8.24 -6.72 7.96
N ILE A 86 -8.60 -8.01 7.98
CA ILE A 86 -8.75 -8.80 6.75
C ILE A 86 -9.84 -8.21 5.84
N LYS A 87 -11.00 -7.85 6.40
CA LYS A 87 -12.08 -7.21 5.64
C LYS A 87 -11.62 -5.90 5.00
N SER A 88 -10.83 -5.10 5.70
CA SER A 88 -10.29 -3.84 5.19
C SER A 88 -9.31 -4.03 4.03
N ALA A 89 -8.60 -5.15 3.99
CA ALA A 89 -7.67 -5.51 2.92
C ALA A 89 -8.31 -6.33 1.78
N THR A 90 -9.57 -6.74 1.91
CA THR A 90 -10.24 -7.63 0.95
C THR A 90 -11.57 -7.04 0.48
N LEU A 91 -12.65 -7.24 1.21
CA LEU A 91 -13.99 -6.83 0.79
C LEU A 91 -14.15 -5.32 0.63
N ASN A 92 -13.57 -4.53 1.55
CA ASN A 92 -13.66 -3.08 1.46
C ASN A 92 -12.88 -2.56 0.25
N SER A 93 -11.66 -3.07 0.02
CA SER A 93 -10.83 -2.71 -1.13
C SER A 93 -11.46 -3.16 -2.46
N ALA A 94 -12.07 -4.35 -2.50
CA ALA A 94 -12.80 -4.81 -3.68
C ALA A 94 -13.97 -3.87 -4.01
N ARG A 95 -14.75 -3.46 -3.01
CA ARG A 95 -15.86 -2.51 -3.17
C ARG A 95 -15.39 -1.13 -3.62
N GLU A 96 -14.25 -0.68 -3.14
CA GLU A 96 -13.62 0.56 -3.58
C GLU A 96 -13.27 0.51 -5.07
N ALA A 97 -12.68 -0.60 -5.51
CA ALA A 97 -12.33 -0.84 -6.90
C ALA A 97 -13.55 -1.15 -7.79
N GLY A 98 -14.77 -1.18 -7.24
CA GLY A 98 -16.00 -1.51 -7.98
C GLY A 98 -16.16 -3.00 -8.29
N LEU A 99 -15.38 -3.86 -7.67
CA LEU A 99 -15.40 -5.31 -7.87
C LEU A 99 -16.46 -5.95 -6.96
N GLN A 100 -17.58 -6.37 -7.52
CA GLN A 100 -18.75 -6.79 -6.73
C GLN A 100 -18.69 -8.24 -6.25
N ASN A 101 -17.88 -9.09 -6.88
CA ASN A 101 -17.81 -10.52 -6.62
C ASN A 101 -16.44 -10.99 -6.11
N LEU A 102 -15.66 -10.09 -5.51
CA LEU A 102 -14.35 -10.35 -4.92
C LEU A 102 -14.30 -9.92 -3.46
N GLY A 103 -13.34 -10.46 -2.73
CA GLY A 103 -13.02 -10.03 -1.36
C GLY A 103 -13.82 -10.71 -0.25
N ALA A 104 -14.64 -11.71 -0.56
CA ALA A 104 -15.35 -12.51 0.44
C ALA A 104 -15.49 -13.98 0.01
N VAL A 105 -15.54 -14.87 0.98
CA VAL A 105 -15.89 -16.28 0.78
C VAL A 105 -17.40 -16.40 0.95
N ALA A 106 -18.14 -16.28 -0.15
CA ALA A 106 -19.60 -16.31 -0.14
C ALA A 106 -20.15 -16.85 -1.49
N PRO A 107 -21.39 -17.35 -1.53
CA PRO A 107 -22.03 -17.75 -2.78
C PRO A 107 -22.05 -16.61 -3.81
N GLY A 108 -21.62 -16.90 -5.03
CA GLY A 108 -21.53 -15.93 -6.13
C GLY A 108 -20.24 -15.11 -6.18
N TYR A 109 -19.35 -15.27 -5.19
CA TYR A 109 -18.02 -14.67 -5.21
C TYR A 109 -17.00 -15.56 -5.91
N ALA A 110 -15.96 -14.96 -6.47
CA ALA A 110 -14.83 -15.70 -6.99
C ALA A 110 -14.14 -16.48 -5.85
N ALA A 111 -13.73 -17.71 -6.15
CA ALA A 111 -13.10 -18.58 -5.18
C ALA A 111 -11.59 -18.26 -5.07
N ASP A 112 -11.26 -17.00 -4.73
CA ASP A 112 -9.92 -16.55 -4.40
C ASP A 112 -9.78 -16.64 -2.90
N MET A 113 -9.06 -17.65 -2.41
CA MET A 113 -9.08 -18.03 -1.01
C MET A 113 -7.68 -18.35 -0.49
N LEU A 114 -7.48 -18.09 0.79
CA LEU A 114 -6.30 -18.50 1.53
C LEU A 114 -6.71 -19.47 2.65
N LEU A 115 -5.92 -20.53 2.84
CA LEU A 115 -5.97 -21.31 4.07
C LEU A 115 -4.83 -20.83 4.97
N VAL A 116 -5.18 -20.42 6.18
CA VAL A 116 -4.25 -19.95 7.21
C VAL A 116 -4.56 -20.65 8.53
N ASP A 117 -3.52 -20.96 9.30
CA ASP A 117 -3.68 -21.57 10.62
C ASP A 117 -3.98 -20.54 11.70
N ASP A 118 -3.53 -19.29 11.50
CA ASP A 118 -3.71 -18.18 12.42
C ASP A 118 -4.03 -16.90 11.66
N LEU A 119 -5.15 -16.27 12.02
CA LEU A 119 -5.61 -15.01 11.42
C LEU A 119 -4.70 -13.81 11.78
N ARG A 120 -3.89 -13.92 12.84
CA ARG A 120 -2.97 -12.85 13.24
C ARG A 120 -1.66 -12.89 12.45
N GLU A 121 -1.17 -14.11 12.19
CA GLU A 121 0.06 -14.33 11.45
C GLU A 121 -0.13 -14.25 9.93
N LEU A 122 -1.31 -14.61 9.45
CA LEU A 122 -1.68 -14.56 8.03
C LEU A 122 -0.60 -15.13 7.09
N ARG A 123 -0.09 -16.30 7.46
CA ARG A 123 0.82 -17.09 6.63
C ARG A 123 0.00 -18.15 5.92
N PRO A 124 -0.27 -18.02 4.61
CA PRO A 124 -1.08 -18.98 3.92
C PRO A 124 -0.31 -20.30 3.68
N SER A 125 -0.91 -21.41 4.10
CA SER A 125 -0.47 -22.74 3.73
C SER A 125 -0.92 -23.10 2.30
N HIS A 126 -2.09 -22.62 1.89
CA HIS A 126 -2.64 -22.85 0.54
C HIS A 126 -3.23 -21.55 -0.02
N VAL A 127 -3.00 -21.32 -1.30
CA VAL A 127 -3.55 -20.18 -2.05
C VAL A 127 -4.36 -20.69 -3.22
N PHE A 128 -5.62 -20.28 -3.29
CA PHE A 128 -6.52 -20.59 -4.39
C PHE A 128 -6.82 -19.34 -5.20
N TYR A 129 -6.77 -19.44 -6.49
CA TYR A 129 -7.20 -18.45 -7.46
C TYR A 129 -8.25 -19.04 -8.38
N ALA A 130 -9.41 -18.44 -8.47
CA ALA A 130 -10.56 -18.94 -9.22
C ALA A 130 -10.87 -20.43 -8.91
N GLY A 131 -10.75 -20.84 -7.65
CA GLY A 131 -10.99 -22.21 -7.20
C GLY A 131 -9.88 -23.21 -7.49
N LYS A 132 -8.78 -22.79 -8.11
CA LYS A 132 -7.62 -23.66 -8.39
C LYS A 132 -6.52 -23.40 -7.36
N LEU A 133 -5.92 -24.46 -6.84
CA LEU A 133 -4.73 -24.35 -5.99
C LEU A 133 -3.55 -23.85 -6.83
N VAL A 134 -3.05 -22.66 -6.51
CA VAL A 134 -1.97 -21.99 -7.26
C VAL A 134 -0.66 -21.88 -6.49
N ALA A 135 -0.71 -21.96 -5.15
CA ALA A 135 0.49 -22.05 -4.33
C ALA A 135 0.23 -22.87 -3.06
N GLN A 136 1.25 -23.53 -2.56
CA GLN A 136 1.20 -24.33 -1.33
C GLN A 136 2.55 -24.25 -0.62
N GLU A 137 2.52 -24.06 0.71
CA GLU A 137 3.70 -24.00 1.58
C GLU A 137 4.81 -23.07 1.02
N GLY A 138 4.40 -21.89 0.56
CA GLY A 138 5.31 -20.89 0.01
C GLY A 138 5.85 -21.21 -1.41
N ARG A 139 5.38 -22.28 -2.05
CA ARG A 139 5.80 -22.66 -3.40
C ARG A 139 4.70 -22.39 -4.40
N LEU A 140 5.03 -21.66 -5.45
CA LEU A 140 4.14 -21.47 -6.59
C LEU A 140 3.98 -22.80 -7.36
N LEU A 141 2.73 -23.18 -7.63
CA LEU A 141 2.35 -24.38 -8.39
C LEU A 141 1.85 -24.03 -9.80
N ALA A 142 1.38 -22.79 -9.99
CA ALA A 142 0.93 -22.33 -11.29
C ALA A 142 2.11 -21.95 -12.18
N GLU A 143 2.00 -22.25 -13.45
CA GLU A 143 2.92 -21.74 -14.46
C GLU A 143 2.59 -20.27 -14.75
N ILE A 144 3.60 -19.42 -14.70
CA ILE A 144 3.49 -18.01 -15.10
C ILE A 144 4.22 -17.86 -16.42
N GLU A 145 3.49 -17.46 -17.45
CA GLU A 145 4.11 -17.15 -18.74
C GLU A 145 4.98 -15.90 -18.62
N ASP A 146 6.24 -16.03 -18.99
CA ASP A 146 7.13 -14.89 -19.16
C ASP A 146 6.67 -14.07 -20.38
N LYS A 147 6.17 -12.87 -20.12
CA LYS A 147 5.84 -11.94 -21.19
C LYS A 147 7.03 -11.05 -21.48
N SER A 148 7.63 -11.24 -22.65
CA SER A 148 8.62 -10.30 -23.16
C SER A 148 7.91 -9.06 -23.70
N TYR A 149 8.41 -7.89 -23.32
CA TYR A 149 8.00 -6.62 -23.91
C TYR A 149 9.01 -6.22 -25.01
N PRO A 150 8.55 -5.59 -26.12
CA PRO A 150 9.45 -5.04 -27.11
C PRO A 150 10.46 -4.08 -26.46
N LEU A 151 11.72 -4.15 -26.88
CA LEU A 151 12.80 -3.31 -26.33
C LEU A 151 12.46 -1.81 -26.42
N GLU A 152 11.78 -1.40 -27.48
CA GLU A 152 11.31 -0.05 -27.70
C GLU A 152 10.33 0.41 -26.59
N SER A 153 9.47 -0.49 -26.11
CA SER A 153 8.55 -0.19 -24.99
C SER A 153 9.27 -0.19 -23.64
N ALA A 154 10.37 -0.94 -23.50
CA ALA A 154 11.17 -1.00 -22.28
C ALA A 154 12.14 0.17 -22.15
N ASN A 155 12.56 0.77 -23.29
CA ASN A 155 13.51 1.88 -23.33
C ASN A 155 12.77 3.22 -23.54
N SER A 156 11.99 3.64 -22.57
CA SER A 156 11.20 4.89 -22.62
C SER A 156 11.90 6.09 -21.99
N VAL A 157 13.04 5.91 -21.34
CA VAL A 157 13.79 6.98 -20.69
C VAL A 157 14.98 7.40 -21.55
N HIS A 158 14.92 8.59 -22.11
CA HIS A 158 15.94 9.15 -22.99
C HIS A 158 16.60 10.35 -22.31
N VAL A 159 17.54 10.09 -21.42
CA VAL A 159 18.29 11.11 -20.70
C VAL A 159 19.74 11.09 -21.20
N ARG A 160 20.33 12.26 -21.49
CA ARG A 160 21.76 12.35 -21.74
C ARG A 160 22.55 11.90 -20.50
N LYS A 161 23.77 11.48 -20.71
CA LYS A 161 24.66 11.20 -19.59
C LYS A 161 24.85 12.48 -18.76
N LEU A 162 24.52 12.38 -17.48
CA LEU A 162 24.69 13.48 -16.54
C LEU A 162 26.11 13.50 -15.98
N ALA A 163 26.61 14.69 -15.68
CA ALA A 163 27.88 14.94 -15.02
C ALA A 163 27.62 15.70 -13.69
N ALA A 164 28.61 15.77 -12.83
CA ALA A 164 28.49 16.45 -11.54
C ALA A 164 28.12 17.94 -11.69
N GLU A 165 28.59 18.56 -12.77
CA GLU A 165 28.32 19.96 -13.09
C GLU A 165 26.84 20.24 -13.37
N ASP A 166 26.07 19.26 -13.85
CA ASP A 166 24.63 19.40 -14.09
C ASP A 166 23.83 19.65 -12.82
N PHE A 167 24.39 19.29 -11.69
CA PHE A 167 23.78 19.47 -10.36
C PHE A 167 24.33 20.70 -9.61
N THR A 168 25.21 21.48 -10.26
CA THR A 168 25.79 22.68 -9.65
C THR A 168 24.76 23.81 -9.67
N ILE A 169 24.46 24.36 -8.50
CA ILE A 169 23.60 25.54 -8.36
C ILE A 169 24.46 26.80 -8.55
N HIS A 170 24.12 27.57 -9.55
CA HIS A 170 24.78 28.85 -9.82
C HIS A 170 23.93 29.98 -9.19
N PRO A 171 24.35 30.56 -8.04
CA PRO A 171 23.60 31.66 -7.44
C PRO A 171 23.67 32.90 -8.34
N PRO A 172 22.61 33.76 -8.35
CA PRO A 172 22.55 34.93 -9.18
C PRO A 172 23.49 36.07 -8.73
N VAL A 173 24.15 35.87 -7.59
CA VAL A 173 25.06 36.84 -6.99
C VAL A 173 26.39 36.16 -6.64
N SER A 174 27.50 36.88 -6.81
CA SER A 174 28.86 36.39 -6.54
C SER A 174 29.21 36.42 -5.04
N GLN A 175 28.50 37.22 -4.24
CA GLN A 175 28.73 37.40 -2.81
C GLN A 175 27.39 37.67 -2.10
N GLY A 176 27.29 37.20 -0.84
CA GLY A 176 26.11 37.42 -0.02
C GLY A 176 25.31 36.13 0.27
N LYS A 177 24.06 36.30 0.71
CA LYS A 177 23.14 35.22 1.01
C LYS A 177 22.07 35.10 -0.08
N VAL A 178 21.78 33.91 -0.49
CA VAL A 178 20.69 33.60 -1.44
C VAL A 178 19.66 32.76 -0.72
N LYS A 179 18.38 33.12 -0.85
CA LYS A 179 17.28 32.30 -0.36
C LYS A 179 17.01 31.19 -1.38
N VAL A 180 16.98 29.96 -0.91
CA VAL A 180 16.66 28.79 -1.74
C VAL A 180 15.50 28.01 -1.10
N ASN A 181 14.68 27.38 -1.93
CA ASN A 181 13.68 26.45 -1.47
C ASN A 181 14.35 25.08 -1.30
N LEU A 182 14.20 24.51 -0.11
CA LEU A 182 14.73 23.20 0.22
C LEU A 182 13.60 22.19 0.40
N MET A 183 13.79 20.99 -0.15
CA MET A 183 12.98 19.85 0.18
C MET A 183 13.61 19.13 1.36
N LYS A 184 12.90 19.06 2.48
CA LYS A 184 13.35 18.39 3.69
C LYS A 184 12.70 17.02 3.80
N TYR A 185 13.51 15.99 3.85
CA TYR A 185 13.07 14.61 3.99
C TYR A 185 13.15 14.19 5.46
N TYR A 186 12.14 13.48 5.91
CA TYR A 186 12.09 12.85 7.24
C TYR A 186 11.98 11.35 7.06
N ASP A 187 12.58 10.60 7.97
CA ASP A 187 12.42 9.15 8.00
C ASP A 187 10.95 8.75 8.04
N MET A 188 10.56 7.80 7.20
CA MET A 188 9.22 7.23 7.12
C MET A 188 8.09 8.21 6.72
N ASN A 189 8.42 9.39 6.22
CA ASN A 189 7.45 10.38 5.77
C ASN A 189 7.86 11.05 4.46
N LEU A 190 6.85 11.44 3.69
CA LEU A 190 7.05 12.25 2.50
C LEU A 190 7.55 13.66 2.87
N SER A 191 8.26 14.26 1.94
CA SER A 191 8.87 15.57 2.07
C SER A 191 7.89 16.70 2.34
N THR A 192 8.32 17.71 3.08
CA THR A 192 7.69 19.03 3.11
C THR A 192 8.60 20.06 2.43
N THR A 193 8.03 21.06 1.78
CA THR A 193 8.76 22.23 1.26
C THR A 193 8.75 23.33 2.32
N ASP A 194 9.91 23.82 2.69
CA ASP A 194 10.10 25.02 3.53
C ASP A 194 10.44 26.24 2.66
#